data_808c35643ec371b8868ecb7fbf29b80e
#
_entry.id   808c35643ec371b8868ecb7fbf29b80e
#
_cell.length_a   1.000
_cell.length_b   1.000
_cell.length_c   1.000
_cell.angle_alpha   90.00
_cell.angle_beta   90.00
_cell.angle_gamma   90.00
#
_symmetry.space_group_name_H-M   'P 1'
#
loop_
_entity.id
_entity.type
_entity.pdbx_description
1 polymer ?
#
loop_
_entity_poly.entity_id
_entity_poly.type
_entity_poly.pdbx_seq_one_letter_code
_entity_poly.pdbx_strand_id
1 'polypeptide(L)'
;MKKAEENHDKTYVFGFEESYGCLIGDYARDKDGIAAVMSLCEAAAYYRAQGITLWDQMNNIYKKYGFYKEDQVSIVLEGAEGAEKIKEMMTEMRNKDVENIGSYKVLTFKDVDNDYVKDMTTGAESKTGLPKSNVLYYQLENNA
;
A
#
# COMPACT_ATOMS: atom_id res chain seq x y z
N MET A 1 13.07 -4.87 1.09
CA MET A 1 14.39 -5.08 1.69
C MET A 1 14.81 -6.54 1.64
N LYS A 2 14.18 -7.50 2.34
CA LYS A 2 14.54 -8.92 2.30
C LYS A 2 14.78 -9.50 0.89
N LYS A 3 13.90 -9.21 -0.08
CA LYS A 3 14.08 -9.63 -1.48
C LYS A 3 15.28 -8.98 -2.19
N ALA A 4 15.71 -7.80 -1.76
CA ALA A 4 16.92 -7.17 -2.29
C ALA A 4 18.19 -7.76 -1.69
N GLU A 5 18.14 -8.23 -0.45
CA GLU A 5 19.24 -8.95 0.20
C GLU A 5 19.41 -10.36 -0.37
N GLU A 6 18.31 -11.04 -0.69
CA GLU A 6 18.32 -12.40 -1.29
C GLU A 6 18.72 -12.39 -2.78
N ASN A 7 18.35 -11.33 -3.50
CA ASN A 7 18.67 -11.14 -4.91
C ASN A 7 19.72 -10.05 -5.04
N HIS A 8 20.98 -10.40 -5.16
CA HIS A 8 22.13 -9.49 -5.31
C HIS A 8 22.08 -8.56 -6.53
N ASP A 9 21.08 -8.72 -7.40
CA ASP A 9 20.79 -7.87 -8.56
C ASP A 9 19.89 -6.66 -8.24
N LYS A 10 19.39 -6.55 -7.01
CA LYS A 10 18.47 -5.47 -6.58
C LYS A 10 19.06 -4.68 -5.42
N THR A 11 18.95 -3.36 -5.54
CA THR A 11 19.30 -2.43 -4.47
C THR A 11 18.02 -1.88 -3.84
N TYR A 12 17.93 -1.94 -2.52
CA TYR A 12 16.87 -1.26 -1.80
C TYR A 12 17.16 0.25 -1.79
N VAL A 13 16.21 1.04 -2.25
CA VAL A 13 16.34 2.50 -2.35
C VAL A 13 15.45 3.21 -1.35
N PHE A 14 14.17 2.82 -1.29
CA PHE A 14 13.15 3.49 -0.50
C PHE A 14 11.98 2.56 -0.20
N GLY A 15 11.37 2.70 0.97
CA GLY A 15 10.13 2.07 1.36
C GLY A 15 9.30 2.97 2.26
N PHE A 16 8.00 2.80 2.25
CA PHE A 16 7.08 3.57 3.09
C PHE A 16 5.88 2.70 3.49
N GLU A 17 5.17 3.16 4.49
CA GLU A 17 3.92 2.57 4.97
C GLU A 17 2.80 3.61 4.95
N GLU A 18 1.55 3.14 4.97
CA GLU A 18 0.36 3.98 5.05
C GLU A 18 0.32 4.82 6.34
N SER A 19 1.02 4.38 7.37
CA SER A 19 1.16 5.04 8.69
C SER A 19 2.24 6.12 8.73
N TYR A 20 2.62 6.68 7.59
CA TYR A 20 3.63 7.76 7.43
C TYR A 20 5.08 7.36 7.77
N GLY A 21 5.33 6.09 8.06
CA GLY A 21 6.69 5.59 8.27
C GLY A 21 7.41 5.43 6.94
N CYS A 22 8.64 5.91 6.83
CA CYS A 22 9.48 5.62 5.68
C CYS A 22 10.90 5.24 6.07
N LEU A 23 11.58 4.54 5.17
CA LEU A 23 12.97 4.16 5.27
C LEU A 23 13.68 4.48 3.95
N ILE A 24 14.77 5.24 4.03
CA ILE A 24 15.59 5.65 2.89
C ILE A 24 16.91 4.91 2.98
N GLY A 25 17.20 4.07 1.98
CA GLY A 25 18.40 3.22 2.03
C GLY A 25 18.26 2.00 2.95
N ASP A 26 19.36 1.34 3.24
CA ASP A 26 19.43 0.01 3.85
C ASP A 26 20.09 -0.02 5.25
N TYR A 27 20.33 1.14 5.85
CA TYR A 27 21.02 1.27 7.16
C TYR A 27 20.20 0.72 8.34
N ALA A 28 18.89 0.59 8.19
CA ALA A 28 17.98 0.03 9.18
C ALA A 28 17.01 -0.97 8.54
N ARG A 29 16.32 -1.76 9.36
CA ARG A 29 15.34 -2.74 8.88
C ARG A 29 13.89 -2.34 9.15
N ASP A 30 13.70 -1.18 9.75
CA ASP A 30 12.40 -0.61 10.03
C ASP A 30 12.43 0.89 9.71
N LYS A 31 11.26 1.50 9.65
CA LYS A 31 11.04 2.91 9.37
C LYS A 31 11.75 3.79 10.39
N ASP A 32 12.26 4.92 9.90
CA ASP A 32 12.93 5.92 10.69
C ASP A 32 12.32 7.30 10.46
N GLY A 33 11.56 7.78 11.44
CA GLY A 33 10.89 9.07 11.36
C GLY A 33 11.87 10.25 11.36
N ILE A 34 13.04 10.10 11.97
CA ILE A 34 14.06 11.17 12.00
C ILE A 34 14.66 11.33 10.60
N ALA A 35 15.07 10.23 9.97
CA ALA A 35 15.56 10.24 8.59
C ALA A 35 14.49 10.74 7.61
N ALA A 36 13.23 10.39 7.83
CA ALA A 36 12.11 10.90 7.04
C ALA A 36 12.00 12.42 7.09
N VAL A 37 12.04 13.02 8.31
CA VAL A 37 11.99 14.47 8.50
C VAL A 37 13.21 15.16 7.89
N MET A 38 14.40 14.63 8.10
CA MET A 38 15.63 15.18 7.51
C MET A 38 15.57 15.21 6.00
N SER A 39 15.16 14.12 5.37
CA SER A 39 15.03 14.02 3.91
C SER A 39 13.96 14.95 3.34
N LEU A 40 12.85 15.13 4.07
CA LEU A 40 11.82 16.08 3.67
C LEU A 40 12.33 17.52 3.73
N CYS A 41 13.08 17.87 4.78
CA CYS A 41 13.71 19.19 4.91
C CYS A 41 14.75 19.44 3.80
N GLU A 42 15.56 18.44 3.48
CA GLU A 42 16.54 18.51 2.39
C GLU A 42 15.84 18.71 1.03
N ALA A 43 14.79 17.93 0.76
CA ALA A 43 13.98 18.08 -0.46
C ALA A 43 13.36 19.50 -0.53
N ALA A 44 12.83 20.00 0.59
CA ALA A 44 12.25 21.35 0.65
C ALA A 44 13.30 22.42 0.36
N ALA A 45 14.50 22.32 0.93
CA ALA A 45 15.60 23.23 0.68
C ALA A 45 16.07 23.19 -0.79
N TYR A 46 16.20 21.97 -1.35
CA TYR A 46 16.59 21.76 -2.74
C TYR A 46 15.61 22.40 -3.73
N TYR A 47 14.30 22.18 -3.57
CA TYR A 47 13.30 22.75 -4.46
C TYR A 47 13.14 24.26 -4.25
N ARG A 48 13.24 24.75 -3.01
CA ARG A 48 13.22 26.18 -2.72
C ARG A 48 14.38 26.93 -3.40
N ALA A 49 15.56 26.32 -3.47
CA ALA A 49 16.70 26.90 -4.21
C ALA A 49 16.42 27.01 -5.72
N GLN A 50 15.49 26.24 -6.25
CA GLN A 50 15.02 26.34 -7.63
C GLN A 50 13.80 27.23 -7.81
N GLY A 51 13.34 27.91 -6.76
CA GLY A 51 12.19 28.81 -6.79
C GLY A 51 10.82 28.10 -6.78
N ILE A 52 10.78 26.82 -6.43
CA ILE A 52 9.53 26.02 -6.35
C ILE A 52 9.32 25.47 -4.94
N THR A 53 8.07 25.23 -4.59
CA THR A 53 7.69 24.62 -3.31
C THR A 53 7.57 23.09 -3.45
N LEU A 54 7.48 22.37 -2.33
CA LEU A 54 7.15 20.94 -2.36
C LEU A 54 5.78 20.68 -2.98
N TRP A 55 4.83 21.61 -2.82
CA TRP A 55 3.51 21.53 -3.45
C TRP A 55 3.60 21.65 -4.98
N ASP A 56 4.41 22.58 -5.47
CA ASP A 56 4.67 22.69 -6.91
C ASP A 56 5.29 21.44 -7.47
N GLN A 57 6.25 20.86 -6.73
CA GLN A 57 6.87 19.61 -7.13
C GLN A 57 5.89 18.42 -7.10
N MET A 58 4.99 18.34 -6.11
CA MET A 58 3.93 17.34 -6.10
C MET A 58 3.04 17.46 -7.36
N ASN A 59 2.65 18.68 -7.74
CA ASN A 59 1.89 18.90 -8.95
C ASN A 59 2.68 18.52 -10.23
N ASN A 60 4.00 18.72 -10.23
CA ASN A 60 4.85 18.28 -11.35
C ASN A 60 4.89 16.76 -11.47
N ILE A 61 4.92 16.03 -10.33
CA ILE A 61 4.84 14.58 -10.27
C ILE A 61 3.49 14.11 -10.83
N TYR A 62 2.38 14.70 -10.40
CA TYR A 62 1.05 14.39 -10.92
C TYR A 62 0.92 14.64 -12.43
N LYS A 63 1.46 15.76 -12.94
CA LYS A 63 1.47 16.05 -14.39
C LYS A 63 2.28 15.01 -15.17
N LYS A 64 3.36 14.51 -14.60
CA LYS A 64 4.27 13.57 -15.28
C LYS A 64 3.77 12.13 -15.25
N TYR A 65 3.21 11.67 -14.12
CA TYR A 65 2.91 10.27 -13.88
C TYR A 65 1.42 9.96 -13.76
N GLY A 66 0.56 10.97 -13.72
CA GLY A 66 -0.87 10.86 -13.45
C GLY A 66 -1.23 11.28 -12.02
N PHE A 67 -2.49 11.60 -11.82
CA PHE A 67 -3.02 11.99 -10.53
C PHE A 67 -3.48 10.75 -9.76
N TYR A 68 -2.87 10.47 -8.62
CA TYR A 68 -3.27 9.41 -7.71
C TYR A 68 -3.88 10.03 -6.46
N LYS A 69 -5.03 9.50 -6.04
CA LYS A 69 -5.69 9.89 -4.80
C LYS A 69 -5.83 8.65 -3.92
N GLU A 70 -5.35 8.75 -2.71
CA GLU A 70 -5.47 7.73 -1.68
C GLU A 70 -6.37 8.24 -0.56
N ASP A 71 -7.07 7.33 0.10
CA ASP A 71 -7.86 7.62 1.29
C ASP A 71 -7.81 6.43 2.23
N GLN A 72 -8.01 6.68 3.52
CA GLN A 72 -8.00 5.67 4.56
C GLN A 72 -9.18 5.85 5.49
N VAL A 73 -9.92 4.77 5.71
CA VAL A 73 -10.99 4.70 6.70
C VAL A 73 -10.57 3.73 7.80
N SER A 74 -10.43 4.23 9.02
CA SER A 74 -10.11 3.42 10.19
C SER A 74 -11.38 3.12 10.99
N ILE A 75 -11.67 1.82 11.19
CA ILE A 75 -12.77 1.36 12.01
C ILE A 75 -12.18 0.77 13.29
N VAL A 76 -12.45 1.41 14.43
CA VAL A 76 -11.98 0.95 15.73
C VAL A 76 -13.19 0.48 16.52
N LEU A 77 -13.17 -0.77 16.97
CA LEU A 77 -14.16 -1.37 17.84
C LEU A 77 -13.47 -1.81 19.12
N GLU A 78 -13.94 -1.31 20.25
CA GLU A 78 -13.30 -1.54 21.55
C GLU A 78 -13.70 -2.86 22.18
N GLY A 79 -12.81 -3.39 23.05
CA GLY A 79 -13.08 -4.58 23.85
C GLY A 79 -13.06 -5.90 23.07
N ALA A 80 -13.33 -6.98 23.80
CA ALA A 80 -13.33 -8.34 23.23
C ALA A 80 -14.43 -8.52 22.16
N GLU A 81 -15.60 -7.95 22.38
CA GLU A 81 -16.71 -7.98 21.41
C GLU A 81 -16.36 -7.26 20.12
N GLY A 82 -15.63 -6.13 20.21
CA GLY A 82 -15.16 -5.40 19.06
C GLY A 82 -14.15 -6.20 18.24
N ALA A 83 -13.23 -6.87 18.90
CA ALA A 83 -12.24 -7.73 18.23
C ALA A 83 -12.91 -8.91 17.50
N GLU A 84 -13.91 -9.54 18.12
CA GLU A 84 -14.65 -10.65 17.49
C GLU A 84 -15.46 -10.14 16.28
N LYS A 85 -16.10 -9.00 16.40
CA LYS A 85 -16.84 -8.39 15.29
C LYS A 85 -15.95 -8.04 14.09
N ILE A 86 -14.73 -7.53 14.32
CA ILE A 86 -13.77 -7.29 13.23
C ILE A 86 -13.40 -8.62 12.54
N LYS A 87 -13.21 -9.67 13.30
CA LYS A 87 -12.90 -11.00 12.76
C LYS A 87 -14.07 -11.57 11.94
N GLU A 88 -15.30 -11.40 12.41
CA GLU A 88 -16.51 -11.77 11.66
C GLU A 88 -16.60 -11.00 10.35
N MET A 89 -16.43 -9.68 10.37
CA MET A 89 -16.45 -8.83 9.17
C MET A 89 -15.40 -9.28 8.13
N MET A 90 -14.18 -9.59 8.58
CA MET A 90 -13.12 -10.08 7.67
C MET A 90 -13.47 -11.46 7.10
N THR A 91 -14.11 -12.33 7.89
CA THR A 91 -14.57 -13.65 7.44
C THR A 91 -15.69 -13.52 6.41
N GLU A 92 -16.67 -12.66 6.65
CA GLU A 92 -17.74 -12.38 5.69
C GLU A 92 -17.20 -11.84 4.36
N MET A 93 -16.31 -10.86 4.42
CA MET A 93 -15.69 -10.29 3.22
C MET A 93 -14.87 -11.32 2.44
N ARG A 94 -14.22 -12.24 3.12
CA ARG A 94 -13.44 -13.33 2.52
C ARG A 94 -14.29 -14.31 1.73
N ASN A 95 -15.48 -14.58 2.23
CA ASN A 95 -16.44 -15.54 1.64
C ASN A 95 -17.40 -14.89 0.63
N LYS A 96 -17.35 -13.57 0.47
CA LYS A 96 -18.24 -12.86 -0.42
C LYS A 96 -17.62 -12.70 -1.80
N ASP A 97 -18.32 -13.15 -2.83
CA ASP A 97 -17.96 -12.83 -4.22
C ASP A 97 -18.30 -11.36 -4.49
N VAL A 98 -17.28 -10.50 -4.39
CA VAL A 98 -17.43 -9.06 -4.62
C VAL A 98 -17.11 -8.76 -6.08
N GLU A 99 -18.13 -8.53 -6.88
CA GLU A 99 -17.96 -8.21 -8.30
C GLU A 99 -17.67 -6.73 -8.56
N ASN A 100 -18.18 -5.84 -7.70
CA ASN A 100 -18.04 -4.40 -7.82
C ASN A 100 -17.81 -3.74 -6.46
N ILE A 101 -17.00 -2.70 -6.43
CA ILE A 101 -16.84 -1.78 -5.30
C ILE A 101 -17.21 -0.38 -5.79
N GLY A 102 -18.32 0.16 -5.27
CA GLY A 102 -18.92 1.36 -5.82
C GLY A 102 -19.35 1.16 -7.27
N SER A 103 -18.87 2.00 -8.17
CA SER A 103 -19.12 1.92 -9.61
C SER A 103 -18.04 1.14 -10.38
N TYR A 104 -17.00 0.65 -9.71
CA TYR A 104 -15.85 0.00 -10.34
C TYR A 104 -15.95 -1.52 -10.26
N LYS A 105 -15.64 -2.19 -11.37
CA LYS A 105 -15.57 -3.64 -11.44
C LYS A 105 -14.30 -4.15 -10.77
N VAL A 106 -14.42 -5.24 -10.00
CA VAL A 106 -13.28 -5.96 -9.43
C VAL A 106 -12.62 -6.81 -10.51
N LEU A 107 -11.33 -6.61 -10.74
CA LEU A 107 -10.54 -7.38 -11.71
C LEU A 107 -9.75 -8.51 -11.03
N THR A 108 -9.24 -8.26 -9.83
CA THR A 108 -8.47 -9.26 -9.08
C THR A 108 -8.83 -9.21 -7.60
N PHE A 109 -9.02 -10.36 -7.02
CA PHE A 109 -9.16 -10.56 -5.58
C PHE A 109 -7.94 -11.30 -5.03
N LYS A 110 -7.39 -10.84 -3.89
CA LYS A 110 -6.31 -11.53 -3.17
C LYS A 110 -6.67 -11.67 -1.70
N ASP A 111 -6.48 -12.88 -1.18
CA ASP A 111 -6.51 -13.20 0.24
C ASP A 111 -5.12 -13.62 0.69
N VAL A 112 -4.43 -12.72 1.40
CA VAL A 112 -3.04 -12.94 1.80
C VAL A 112 -2.93 -13.99 2.92
N ASP A 113 -3.96 -14.11 3.75
CA ASP A 113 -3.99 -15.10 4.83
C ASP A 113 -4.09 -16.54 4.30
N ASN A 114 -4.84 -16.74 3.22
CA ASN A 114 -5.02 -18.04 2.57
C ASN A 114 -4.07 -18.28 1.38
N ASP A 115 -3.13 -17.36 1.12
CA ASP A 115 -2.20 -17.42 -0.03
C ASP A 115 -2.92 -17.62 -1.36
N TYR A 116 -4.02 -16.90 -1.57
CA TYR A 116 -4.95 -17.08 -2.68
C TYR A 116 -5.11 -15.81 -3.52
N VAL A 117 -5.14 -15.97 -4.82
CA VAL A 117 -5.43 -14.92 -5.82
C VAL A 117 -6.41 -15.47 -6.83
N LYS A 118 -7.45 -14.70 -7.15
CA LYS A 118 -8.44 -14.98 -8.20
C LYS A 118 -8.48 -13.84 -9.19
N ASP A 119 -8.27 -14.12 -10.45
CA ASP A 119 -8.58 -13.21 -11.55
C ASP A 119 -10.08 -13.28 -11.81
N MET A 120 -10.81 -12.20 -11.54
CA MET A 120 -12.27 -12.15 -11.66
C MET A 120 -12.73 -12.08 -13.12
N THR A 121 -11.81 -11.83 -14.06
CA THR A 121 -12.12 -11.74 -15.50
C THR A 121 -12.03 -13.11 -16.17
N THR A 122 -11.00 -13.87 -15.83
CA THR A 122 -10.72 -15.18 -16.45
C THR A 122 -11.12 -16.36 -15.58
N GLY A 123 -11.33 -16.13 -14.27
CA GLY A 123 -11.52 -17.18 -13.27
C GLY A 123 -10.22 -17.93 -12.89
N ALA A 124 -9.07 -17.48 -13.38
CA ALA A 124 -7.79 -18.12 -13.07
C ALA A 124 -7.40 -17.91 -11.60
N GLU A 125 -6.89 -18.97 -10.98
CA GLU A 125 -6.46 -18.97 -9.59
C GLU A 125 -4.93 -19.13 -9.49
N SER A 126 -4.33 -18.47 -8.51
CA SER A 126 -2.89 -18.54 -8.26
C SER A 126 -2.59 -18.25 -6.78
N LYS A 127 -1.30 -18.19 -6.42
CA LYS A 127 -0.83 -17.87 -5.07
C LYS A 127 -0.28 -16.46 -5.00
N THR A 128 -0.40 -15.83 -3.84
CA THR A 128 0.21 -14.53 -3.56
C THR A 128 1.73 -14.62 -3.42
N GLY A 129 2.23 -15.72 -2.83
CA GLY A 129 3.63 -15.89 -2.44
C GLY A 129 4.08 -14.91 -1.37
N LEU A 130 3.15 -14.32 -0.62
CA LEU A 130 3.41 -13.36 0.45
C LEU A 130 3.38 -14.06 1.82
N PRO A 131 4.06 -13.53 2.84
CA PRO A 131 3.88 -13.94 4.23
C PRO A 131 2.41 -13.78 4.64
N LYS A 132 1.90 -14.71 5.45
CA LYS A 132 0.53 -14.67 5.95
C LYS A 132 0.22 -13.36 6.68
N SER A 133 -0.89 -12.74 6.30
CA SER A 133 -1.41 -11.54 6.91
C SER A 133 -2.92 -11.46 6.70
N ASN A 134 -3.67 -10.95 7.69
CA ASN A 134 -5.12 -10.81 7.59
C ASN A 134 -5.49 -9.61 6.69
N VAL A 135 -5.15 -9.71 5.42
CA VAL A 135 -5.35 -8.68 4.39
C VAL A 135 -6.13 -9.24 3.22
N LEU A 136 -7.15 -8.52 2.80
CA LEU A 136 -7.86 -8.70 1.54
C LEU A 136 -7.52 -7.53 0.61
N TYR A 137 -7.26 -7.84 -0.65
CA TYR A 137 -6.93 -6.85 -1.66
C TYR A 137 -7.84 -7.02 -2.88
N TYR A 138 -8.39 -5.92 -3.34
CA TYR A 138 -9.21 -5.85 -4.53
C TYR A 138 -8.59 -4.88 -5.53
N GLN A 139 -8.24 -5.37 -6.71
CA GLN A 139 -7.84 -4.51 -7.82
C GLN A 139 -9.08 -4.18 -8.65
N LEU A 140 -9.30 -2.91 -8.87
CA LEU A 140 -10.45 -2.43 -9.61
C LEU A 140 -10.05 -2.03 -11.04
N GLU A 141 -11.03 -1.88 -11.91
CA GLU A 141 -10.81 -1.32 -13.25
C GLU A 141 -10.28 0.11 -13.18
N ASN A 142 -9.64 0.56 -14.26
CA ASN A 142 -9.02 1.89 -14.38
C ASN A 142 -7.88 2.15 -13.38
N ASN A 143 -7.26 1.08 -12.83
CA ASN A 143 -6.21 1.15 -11.80
C ASN A 143 -6.65 1.84 -10.49
N ALA A 144 -7.93 1.74 -10.14
CA ALA A 144 -8.47 2.20 -8.86
C ALA A 144 -8.33 1.10 -7.79
#